data_0982d2fd0f0fe368bcbb57b4498920c5
#
_entry.id   0982d2fd0f0fe368bcbb57b4498920c5
#
_cell.length_a   1.000
_cell.length_b   1.000
_cell.length_c   1.000
_cell.angle_alpha   90.00
_cell.angle_beta   90.00
_cell.angle_gamma   90.00
#
_symmetry.space_group_name_H-M   'P 1'
#
loop_
_entity.id
_entity.type
_entity.pdbx_description
1 polymer ?
#
loop_
_entity_poly.entity_id
_entity_poly.type
_entity_poly.pdbx_seq_one_letter_code
_entity_poly.pdbx_strand_id
1 'polypeptide(L)'
;MSSPLILFPDKTVILPPVYFGSIDYYATMATYGNVVIDRDWRFDKRKKFTHRCTIADTHGLLQLTVPIEKPFKSHETTWNDIKVSTHGEWWNVHRVALESAYGRTPFFEFYIDRFLPF
;
A
#
# COMPACT_ATOMS: atom_id res chain seq x y z
N MET A 1 13.24 -18.38 -17.14
CA MET A 1 12.33 -17.24 -16.99
C MET A 1 13.11 -15.95 -17.17
N SER A 2 12.72 -15.15 -18.11
CA SER A 2 13.41 -13.89 -18.37
C SER A 2 13.21 -12.94 -17.19
N SER A 3 14.25 -12.18 -16.84
CA SER A 3 14.14 -11.11 -15.86
C SER A 3 13.14 -10.05 -16.37
N PRO A 4 12.44 -9.36 -15.48
CA PRO A 4 11.54 -8.29 -15.89
C PRO A 4 12.30 -7.24 -16.68
N LEU A 5 11.67 -6.78 -17.77
CA LEU A 5 12.27 -5.79 -18.64
C LEU A 5 12.23 -4.42 -17.97
N ILE A 6 13.41 -3.90 -17.65
CA ILE A 6 13.54 -2.54 -17.14
C ILE A 6 13.68 -1.61 -18.32
N LEU A 7 12.65 -0.79 -18.59
CA LEU A 7 12.63 0.09 -19.74
C LEU A 7 13.52 1.33 -19.59
N PHE A 8 13.70 1.78 -18.34
CA PHE A 8 14.49 2.99 -18.04
C PHE A 8 15.53 2.70 -16.96
N PRO A 9 16.59 1.94 -17.28
CA PRO A 9 17.55 1.50 -16.27
C PRO A 9 18.34 2.64 -15.60
N ASP A 10 18.51 3.76 -16.30
CA ASP A 10 19.28 4.91 -15.83
C ASP A 10 18.42 6.02 -15.21
N LYS A 11 17.11 5.79 -15.15
CA LYS A 11 16.17 6.80 -14.62
C LYS A 11 15.67 6.40 -13.23
N THR A 12 15.39 7.42 -12.44
CA THR A 12 14.79 7.28 -11.12
C THR A 12 13.33 7.71 -11.16
N VAL A 13 12.44 6.90 -10.58
CA VAL A 13 11.06 7.30 -10.34
C VAL A 13 10.88 7.59 -8.86
N ILE A 14 10.14 8.66 -8.57
CA ILE A 14 9.80 9.05 -7.20
C ILE A 14 8.31 8.78 -7.02
N LEU A 15 7.98 7.98 -6.02
CA LEU A 15 6.61 7.54 -5.76
C LEU A 15 6.18 7.87 -4.32
N PRO A 16 4.88 8.12 -4.09
CA PRO A 16 4.37 8.27 -2.74
C PRO A 16 4.35 6.92 -2.02
N PRO A 17 4.35 6.91 -0.69
CA PRO A 17 4.07 5.68 0.05
C PRO A 17 2.61 5.26 -0.16
N VAL A 18 2.37 3.96 -0.24
CA VAL A 18 1.02 3.41 -0.39
C VAL A 18 0.86 2.16 0.45
N TYR A 19 -0.38 1.89 0.84
CA TYR A 19 -0.77 0.66 1.50
C TYR A 19 -1.39 -0.28 0.45
N PHE A 20 -0.69 -1.34 0.08
CA PHE A 20 -1.09 -2.27 -0.99
C PHE A 20 -1.53 -1.51 -2.25
N GLY A 21 -0.56 -0.93 -2.93
CA GLY A 21 -0.80 -0.14 -4.12
C GLY A 21 -1.40 -0.94 -5.28
N SER A 22 -1.85 -0.22 -6.29
CA SER A 22 -2.41 -0.80 -7.50
C SER A 22 -1.33 -1.50 -8.35
N ILE A 23 -1.78 -2.28 -9.32
CA ILE A 23 -0.87 -2.92 -10.29
C ILE A 23 -0.04 -1.86 -11.02
N ASP A 24 -0.65 -0.72 -11.36
CA ASP A 24 0.04 0.38 -12.04
C ASP A 24 1.21 0.92 -11.21
N TYR A 25 1.04 0.99 -9.90
CA TYR A 25 2.09 1.43 -8.97
C TYR A 25 3.30 0.49 -9.04
N TYR A 26 3.06 -0.82 -8.93
CA TYR A 26 4.14 -1.80 -8.97
C TYR A 26 4.73 -1.97 -10.37
N ALA A 27 3.92 -1.85 -11.41
CA ALA A 27 4.41 -1.86 -12.79
C ALA A 27 5.34 -0.68 -13.05
N THR A 28 5.02 0.49 -12.50
CA THR A 28 5.89 1.66 -12.57
C THR A 28 7.22 1.39 -11.86
N MET A 29 7.19 0.79 -10.66
CA MET A 29 8.41 0.43 -9.95
C MET A 29 9.29 -0.51 -10.79
N ALA A 30 8.69 -1.49 -11.45
CA ALA A 30 9.41 -2.47 -12.25
C ALA A 30 10.00 -1.89 -13.53
N THR A 31 9.48 -0.75 -14.00
CA THR A 31 9.89 -0.11 -15.26
C THR A 31 11.19 0.67 -15.12
N TYR A 32 11.48 1.21 -13.94
CA TYR A 32 12.62 2.09 -13.70
C TYR A 32 13.74 1.36 -12.98
N GLY A 33 14.98 1.73 -13.29
CA GLY A 33 16.15 1.14 -12.65
C GLY A 33 16.32 1.56 -11.20
N ASN A 34 15.84 2.75 -10.84
CA ASN A 34 15.93 3.28 -9.49
C ASN A 34 14.55 3.73 -9.03
N VAL A 35 14.18 3.35 -7.81
CA VAL A 35 12.88 3.71 -7.22
C VAL A 35 13.13 4.36 -5.87
N VAL A 36 12.52 5.52 -5.67
CA VAL A 36 12.54 6.23 -4.40
C VAL A 36 11.12 6.38 -3.90
N ILE A 37 10.86 5.89 -2.70
CA ILE A 37 9.58 6.13 -2.01
C ILE A 37 9.76 7.38 -1.17
N ASP A 38 9.05 8.43 -1.53
CA ASP A 38 9.19 9.74 -0.89
C ASP A 38 8.29 9.83 0.33
N ARG A 39 8.88 9.72 1.52
CA ARG A 39 8.14 9.85 2.79
C ARG A 39 7.69 11.27 3.05
N ASP A 40 8.31 12.24 2.41
CA ASP A 40 7.95 13.65 2.53
C ASP A 40 6.89 14.08 1.52
N TRP A 41 6.26 13.10 0.84
CA TRP A 41 5.14 13.35 -0.04
C TRP A 41 4.02 14.05 0.72
N ARG A 42 3.50 15.11 0.13
CA ARG A 42 2.54 15.97 0.81
C ARG A 42 1.24 15.23 1.12
N PHE A 43 0.77 15.39 2.35
CA PHE A 43 -0.52 14.86 2.75
C PHE A 43 -1.65 15.63 2.06
N ASP A 44 -2.57 14.88 1.44
CA ASP A 44 -3.79 15.45 0.86
C ASP A 44 -4.96 14.55 1.30
N LYS A 45 -5.82 15.08 2.14
CA LYS A 45 -6.97 14.35 2.68
C LYS A 45 -7.96 13.89 1.62
N ARG A 46 -7.91 14.48 0.42
CA ARG A 46 -8.76 14.09 -0.70
C ARG A 46 -8.23 12.86 -1.43
N LYS A 47 -6.95 12.58 -1.29
CA LYS A 47 -6.29 11.43 -1.92
C LYS A 47 -6.12 10.33 -0.90
N LYS A 48 -6.89 9.27 -1.03
CA LYS A 48 -6.96 8.18 -0.05
C LYS A 48 -6.02 7.02 -0.32
N PHE A 49 -5.39 6.97 -1.48
CA PHE A 49 -4.61 5.81 -1.92
C PHE A 49 -3.40 5.49 -1.03
N THR A 50 -2.89 6.45 -0.27
CA THR A 50 -1.73 6.22 0.59
C THR A 50 -2.05 5.29 1.76
N HIS A 51 -3.21 5.47 2.38
CA HIS A 51 -3.61 4.69 3.57
C HIS A 51 -4.82 3.79 3.33
N ARG A 52 -5.26 3.64 2.09
CA ARG A 52 -6.42 2.83 1.74
C ARG A 52 -6.12 2.00 0.51
N CYS A 53 -6.55 0.74 0.53
CA CYS A 53 -6.51 -0.12 -0.64
C CYS A 53 -7.87 -0.78 -0.85
N THR A 54 -8.06 -1.33 -2.04
CA THR A 54 -9.26 -2.08 -2.37
C THR A 54 -8.87 -3.50 -2.73
N ILE A 55 -9.52 -4.47 -2.13
CA ILE A 55 -9.32 -5.88 -2.46
C ILE A 55 -10.62 -6.47 -3.00
N ALA A 56 -10.51 -7.58 -3.71
CA ALA A 56 -11.66 -8.33 -4.19
C ALA A 56 -12.08 -9.34 -3.12
N ASP A 57 -13.34 -9.28 -2.74
CA ASP A 57 -13.96 -10.21 -1.79
C ASP A 57 -15.05 -11.02 -2.50
N THR A 58 -15.58 -12.04 -1.83
CA THR A 58 -16.66 -12.87 -2.36
C THR A 58 -17.94 -12.09 -2.65
N HIS A 59 -18.12 -10.95 -2.00
CA HIS A 59 -19.28 -10.07 -2.16
C HIS A 59 -18.99 -8.84 -3.02
N GLY A 60 -17.82 -8.75 -3.63
CA GLY A 60 -17.42 -7.61 -4.46
C GLY A 60 -16.13 -6.93 -3.99
N LEU A 61 -16.10 -5.63 -4.09
CA LEU A 61 -14.92 -4.87 -3.68
C LEU A 61 -15.00 -4.47 -2.21
N LEU A 62 -13.90 -4.66 -1.51
CA LEU A 62 -13.77 -4.30 -0.09
C LEU A 62 -12.62 -3.30 0.06
N GLN A 63 -12.91 -2.17 0.70
CA GLN A 63 -11.87 -1.19 1.01
C GLN A 63 -11.26 -1.46 2.39
N LEU A 64 -9.93 -1.49 2.44
CA LEU A 64 -9.18 -1.60 3.68
C LEU A 64 -8.49 -0.27 3.93
N THR A 65 -8.81 0.36 5.04
CA THR A 65 -8.24 1.66 5.41
C THR A 65 -7.41 1.52 6.66
N VAL A 66 -6.15 2.00 6.59
CA VAL A 66 -5.32 2.15 7.79
C VAL A 66 -5.76 3.44 8.46
N PRO A 67 -6.28 3.39 9.69
CA PRO A 67 -6.70 4.61 10.38
C PRO A 67 -5.48 5.46 10.73
N ILE A 68 -5.60 6.75 10.48
CA ILE A 68 -4.54 7.70 10.76
C ILE A 68 -5.01 8.75 11.75
N GLU A 69 -4.07 9.30 12.53
CA GLU A 69 -4.35 10.45 13.38
C GLU A 69 -4.44 11.69 12.49
N LYS A 70 -5.49 12.50 12.69
CA LYS A 70 -5.67 13.71 11.89
C LYS A 70 -4.58 14.73 12.19
N PRO A 71 -3.88 15.24 11.17
CA PRO A 71 -2.88 16.27 11.38
C PRO A 71 -3.53 17.62 11.73
N PHE A 72 -2.82 18.41 12.52
CA PHE A 72 -3.27 19.74 12.91
C PHE A 72 -3.35 20.70 11.72
N LYS A 73 -2.35 20.64 10.83
CA LYS A 73 -2.26 21.47 9.64
C LYS A 73 -2.05 20.58 8.42
N SER A 74 -3.15 20.10 7.85
CA SER A 74 -3.07 19.15 6.75
C SER A 74 -2.36 19.69 5.51
N HIS A 75 -2.43 21.00 5.28
CA HIS A 75 -1.79 21.62 4.12
C HIS A 75 -0.27 21.79 4.25
N GLU A 76 0.28 21.64 5.46
CA GLU A 76 1.71 21.73 5.75
C GLU A 76 2.32 20.39 6.14
N THR A 77 1.52 19.34 6.17
CA THR A 77 1.92 18.03 6.68
C THR A 77 2.32 17.11 5.55
N THR A 78 3.39 16.36 5.77
CA THR A 78 3.81 15.28 4.87
C THR A 78 3.40 13.93 5.45
N TRP A 79 3.43 12.88 4.63
CA TRP A 79 3.10 11.53 5.11
C TRP A 79 4.07 11.02 6.18
N ASN A 80 5.30 11.54 6.20
CA ASN A 80 6.26 11.20 7.26
C ASN A 80 5.81 11.66 8.64
N ASP A 81 4.98 12.70 8.71
CA ASP A 81 4.45 13.26 9.95
C ASP A 81 3.13 12.62 10.38
N ILE A 82 2.56 11.77 9.56
CA ILE A 82 1.29 11.11 9.85
C ILE A 82 1.53 9.90 10.75
N LYS A 83 0.77 9.82 11.83
CA LYS A 83 0.81 8.67 12.74
C LYS A 83 -0.36 7.75 12.48
N VAL A 84 -0.09 6.46 12.51
CA VAL A 84 -1.10 5.43 12.40
C VAL A 84 -1.82 5.31 13.74
N SER A 85 -3.14 5.30 13.70
CA SER A 85 -3.95 5.06 14.88
C SER A 85 -3.92 3.59 15.28
N THR A 86 -3.96 3.32 16.57
CA THR A 86 -4.05 1.95 17.09
C THR A 86 -5.48 1.55 17.47
N HIS A 87 -6.46 2.42 17.20
CA HIS A 87 -7.86 2.14 17.53
C HIS A 87 -8.42 0.98 16.71
N GLY A 88 -9.22 0.14 17.38
CA GLY A 88 -9.99 -0.91 16.73
C GLY A 88 -9.19 -2.09 16.22
N GLU A 89 -7.93 -2.22 16.59
CA GLU A 89 -7.07 -3.32 16.14
C GLU A 89 -7.20 -3.57 14.63
N TRP A 90 -7.14 -2.50 13.85
CA TRP A 90 -7.37 -2.53 12.40
C TRP A 90 -6.52 -3.58 11.67
N TRP A 91 -5.33 -3.86 12.16
CA TRP A 91 -4.43 -4.87 11.57
C TRP A 91 -5.03 -6.27 11.60
N ASN A 92 -5.77 -6.62 12.67
CA ASN A 92 -6.46 -7.91 12.76
C ASN A 92 -7.63 -7.96 11.77
N VAL A 93 -8.37 -6.86 11.63
CA VAL A 93 -9.47 -6.76 10.66
C VAL A 93 -8.94 -6.96 9.24
N HIS A 94 -7.82 -6.31 8.91
CA HIS A 94 -7.20 -6.44 7.59
C HIS A 94 -6.68 -7.86 7.35
N ARG A 95 -6.05 -8.47 8.36
CA ARG A 95 -5.57 -9.84 8.25
C ARG A 95 -6.72 -10.81 7.96
N VAL A 96 -7.80 -10.72 8.71
CA VAL A 96 -8.97 -11.57 8.52
C VAL A 96 -9.59 -11.34 7.13
N ALA A 97 -9.66 -10.09 6.68
CA ALA A 97 -10.17 -9.75 5.37
C ALA A 97 -9.33 -10.39 4.25
N LEU A 98 -8.00 -10.33 4.36
CA LEU A 98 -7.09 -10.95 3.39
C LEU A 98 -7.22 -12.48 3.40
N GLU A 99 -7.32 -13.10 4.56
CA GLU A 99 -7.51 -14.54 4.68
C GLU A 99 -8.85 -14.96 4.07
N SER A 100 -9.92 -14.22 4.30
CA SER A 100 -11.23 -14.50 3.72
C SER A 100 -11.24 -14.36 2.20
N ALA A 101 -10.59 -13.32 1.69
CA ALA A 101 -10.59 -13.04 0.26
C ALA A 101 -9.67 -13.97 -0.53
N TYR A 102 -8.50 -14.31 0.01
CA TYR A 102 -7.43 -14.97 -0.74
C TYR A 102 -6.94 -16.27 -0.12
N GLY A 103 -7.41 -16.65 1.08
CA GLY A 103 -6.91 -17.82 1.80
C GLY A 103 -7.03 -19.14 1.06
N ARG A 104 -7.97 -19.24 0.10
CA ARG A 104 -8.16 -20.42 -0.74
C ARG A 104 -7.39 -20.36 -2.05
N THR A 105 -6.70 -19.25 -2.32
CA THR A 105 -5.91 -19.14 -3.54
C THR A 105 -4.62 -19.91 -3.42
N PRO A 106 -4.07 -20.43 -4.54
CA PRO A 106 -2.77 -21.08 -4.54
C PRO A 106 -1.69 -20.13 -4.01
N PHE A 107 -0.77 -20.66 -3.24
CA PHE A 107 0.40 -19.93 -2.74
C PHE A 107 0.11 -18.87 -1.68
N PHE A 108 -1.13 -18.70 -1.24
CA PHE A 108 -1.45 -17.73 -0.18
C PHE A 108 -0.58 -17.94 1.06
N GLU A 109 -0.47 -19.18 1.54
CA GLU A 109 0.30 -19.51 2.74
C GLU A 109 1.80 -19.25 2.59
N PHE A 110 2.32 -19.18 1.35
CA PHE A 110 3.72 -18.84 1.09
C PHE A 110 3.99 -17.33 1.18
N TYR A 111 2.99 -16.52 0.94
CA TYR A 111 3.15 -15.06 0.88
C TYR A 111 2.65 -14.34 2.12
N ILE A 112 1.67 -14.91 2.83
CA ILE A 112 1.02 -14.23 3.96
C ILE A 112 2.01 -13.87 5.07
N ASP A 113 3.01 -14.72 5.31
CA ASP A 113 4.02 -14.49 6.35
C ASP A 113 4.87 -13.25 6.10
N ARG A 114 4.89 -12.76 4.87
CA ARG A 114 5.60 -11.53 4.51
C ARG A 114 4.82 -10.28 4.91
N PHE A 115 3.53 -10.41 5.15
CA PHE A 115 2.65 -9.31 5.51
C PHE A 115 2.30 -9.29 7.00
N LEU A 116 2.30 -10.45 7.66
CA LEU A 116 1.88 -10.57 9.06
C LEU A 116 2.76 -9.85 10.09
N PRO A 117 4.06 -9.63 9.87
CA PRO A 117 4.89 -8.92 10.85
C PRO A 117 4.59 -7.43 11.03
N PHE A 118 3.61 -6.89 10.35
CA PHE A 118 3.24 -5.48 10.47
C PHE A 118 2.33 -5.21 11.65
#